data_9740cec4c7c65645b593cff091bce2b3
#
_entry.id   9740cec4c7c65645b593cff091bce2b3
#
_cell.length_a   1.000
_cell.length_b   1.000
_cell.length_c   1.000
_cell.angle_alpha   90.00
_cell.angle_beta   90.00
_cell.angle_gamma   90.00
#
_symmetry.space_group_name_H-M   'P 1'
#
loop_
_entity.id
_entity.type
_entity.pdbx_description
1 polymer ?
#
loop_
_entity_poly.entity_id
_entity_poly.type
_entity_poly.pdbx_seq_one_letter_code
_entity_poly.pdbx_strand_id
1 'polypeptide(L)'
;AIEGENIIKQFYDAKVFPSGIVGEQGINVLDSLFTEGKAAAVISGPWNVDPYKAAGIDYGVAELPLLDNGKHMGSFIGVKSYNVSGYSKNKALAEKFVKFITNEANSKVRYEKTQEVPAVKALAEDEAVKKNAVTVAIATQSQYGELTPGITEMNSVWKPVDAALQTVATGKSEPKVALKEAVAQIKSAIAANAK
;
A
#
# COMPACT_ATOMS: atom_id res chain seq x y z
N ALA A 1 -14.84 9.22 3.48
CA ALA A 1 -14.86 7.90 4.14
C ALA A 1 -16.15 7.12 3.80
N ILE A 2 -17.35 7.63 4.12
CA ILE A 2 -18.64 6.94 3.83
C ILE A 2 -18.77 6.58 2.35
N GLU A 3 -18.42 7.48 1.43
CA GLU A 3 -18.46 7.23 -0.02
C GLU A 3 -17.53 6.06 -0.41
N GLY A 4 -16.32 6.01 0.14
CA GLY A 4 -15.38 4.91 -0.09
C GLY A 4 -15.91 3.55 0.40
N GLU A 5 -16.50 3.52 1.58
CA GLU A 5 -17.13 2.30 2.13
C GLU A 5 -18.29 1.82 1.24
N ASN A 6 -19.10 2.74 0.70
CA ASN A 6 -20.17 2.40 -0.22
C ASN A 6 -19.64 1.80 -1.53
N ILE A 7 -18.53 2.32 -2.06
CA ILE A 7 -17.89 1.78 -3.26
C ILE A 7 -17.38 0.35 -3.02
N ILE A 8 -16.71 0.11 -1.90
CA ILE A 8 -16.25 -1.24 -1.52
C ILE A 8 -17.44 -2.20 -1.39
N LYS A 9 -18.52 -1.73 -0.75
CA LYS A 9 -19.75 -2.54 -0.64
C LYS A 9 -20.35 -2.86 -2.01
N GLN A 10 -20.41 -1.90 -2.95
CA GLN A 10 -20.88 -2.14 -4.31
C GLN A 10 -20.07 -3.23 -5.02
N PHE A 11 -18.75 -3.20 -4.93
CA PHE A 11 -17.91 -4.24 -5.50
C PHE A 11 -18.14 -5.62 -4.86
N TYR A 12 -18.38 -5.65 -3.57
CA TYR A 12 -18.68 -6.88 -2.86
C TYR A 12 -20.05 -7.45 -3.25
N ASP A 13 -21.09 -6.62 -3.29
CA ASP A 13 -22.45 -6.98 -3.71
C ASP A 13 -22.50 -7.45 -5.18
N ALA A 14 -21.72 -6.81 -6.05
CA ALA A 14 -21.56 -7.20 -7.45
C ALA A 14 -20.74 -8.48 -7.62
N LYS A 15 -20.23 -9.08 -6.54
CA LYS A 15 -19.39 -10.29 -6.55
C LYS A 15 -18.09 -10.13 -7.38
N VAL A 16 -17.60 -8.91 -7.50
CA VAL A 16 -16.30 -8.62 -8.13
C VAL A 16 -15.17 -9.16 -7.25
N PHE A 17 -15.35 -9.11 -5.93
CA PHE A 17 -14.41 -9.68 -4.98
C PHE A 17 -14.68 -11.16 -4.72
N PRO A 18 -13.64 -12.01 -4.79
CA PRO A 18 -13.79 -13.42 -4.46
C PRO A 18 -14.05 -13.62 -2.96
N SER A 19 -14.63 -14.78 -2.62
CA SER A 19 -14.81 -15.16 -1.22
C SER A 19 -13.47 -15.29 -0.50
N GLY A 20 -13.41 -14.91 0.78
CA GLY A 20 -12.20 -14.99 1.59
C GLY A 20 -11.24 -13.80 1.47
N ILE A 21 -11.54 -12.82 0.60
CA ILE A 21 -10.69 -11.64 0.42
C ILE A 21 -10.76 -10.65 1.60
N VAL A 22 -11.77 -10.76 2.45
CA VAL A 22 -11.98 -9.87 3.60
C VAL A 22 -11.37 -10.50 4.85
N GLY A 23 -10.65 -9.70 5.65
CA GLY A 23 -9.99 -10.12 6.88
C GLY A 23 -8.48 -10.35 6.73
N GLU A 24 -7.84 -10.80 7.80
CA GLU A 24 -6.37 -10.89 7.92
C GLU A 24 -5.69 -11.73 6.83
N GLN A 25 -6.37 -12.73 6.30
CA GLN A 25 -5.84 -13.61 5.23
C GLN A 25 -6.15 -13.10 3.82
N GLY A 26 -6.86 -12.00 3.68
CA GLY A 26 -7.34 -11.49 2.38
C GLY A 26 -6.21 -11.26 1.38
N ILE A 27 -5.07 -10.74 1.81
CA ILE A 27 -3.90 -10.50 0.95
C ILE A 27 -3.36 -11.83 0.39
N ASN A 28 -3.24 -12.86 1.22
CA ASN A 28 -2.75 -14.17 0.78
C ASN A 28 -3.71 -14.82 -0.23
N VAL A 29 -5.01 -14.68 0.00
CA VAL A 29 -6.05 -15.16 -0.94
C VAL A 29 -5.95 -14.41 -2.25
N LEU A 30 -5.81 -13.09 -2.23
CA LEU A 30 -5.67 -12.24 -3.40
C LEU A 30 -4.48 -12.67 -4.27
N ASP A 31 -3.29 -12.77 -3.66
CA ASP A 31 -2.06 -13.12 -4.36
C ASP A 31 -2.13 -14.53 -4.93
N SER A 32 -2.69 -15.49 -4.19
CA SER A 32 -2.88 -16.86 -4.68
C SER A 32 -3.82 -16.91 -5.89
N LEU A 33 -4.96 -16.24 -5.82
CA LEU A 33 -5.92 -16.22 -6.93
C LEU A 33 -5.34 -15.58 -8.19
N PHE A 34 -4.55 -14.52 -8.04
CA PHE A 34 -3.93 -13.86 -9.18
C PHE A 34 -2.81 -14.73 -9.78
N THR A 35 -1.94 -15.31 -8.96
CA THR A 35 -0.85 -16.19 -9.43
C THR A 35 -1.35 -17.51 -10.03
N GLU A 36 -2.55 -17.94 -9.67
CA GLU A 36 -3.22 -19.11 -10.26
C GLU A 36 -4.06 -18.77 -11.51
N GLY A 37 -4.08 -17.50 -11.95
CA GLY A 37 -4.87 -17.04 -13.10
C GLY A 37 -6.38 -17.05 -12.84
N LYS A 38 -6.81 -17.06 -11.57
CA LYS A 38 -8.23 -17.09 -11.17
C LYS A 38 -8.81 -15.68 -10.91
N ALA A 39 -7.97 -14.66 -10.83
CA ALA A 39 -8.37 -13.26 -10.75
C ALA A 39 -7.88 -12.51 -11.98
N ALA A 40 -8.76 -11.76 -12.64
CA ALA A 40 -8.43 -10.98 -13.83
C ALA A 40 -7.61 -9.73 -13.52
N ALA A 41 -7.73 -9.19 -12.32
CA ALA A 41 -6.99 -8.02 -11.85
C ALA A 41 -6.74 -8.08 -10.35
N VAL A 42 -5.71 -7.37 -9.90
CA VAL A 42 -5.35 -7.24 -8.49
C VAL A 42 -4.91 -5.81 -8.22
N ILE A 43 -5.35 -5.26 -7.10
CA ILE A 43 -4.81 -4.00 -6.56
C ILE A 43 -3.63 -4.37 -5.65
N SER A 44 -2.43 -3.96 -6.03
CA SER A 44 -1.20 -4.35 -5.36
C SER A 44 -0.13 -3.23 -5.48
N GLY A 45 1.12 -3.57 -5.29
CA GLY A 45 2.24 -2.63 -5.39
C GLY A 45 3.52 -3.31 -5.89
N PRO A 46 4.64 -2.57 -5.97
CA PRO A 46 5.88 -3.04 -6.60
C PRO A 46 6.48 -4.27 -5.92
N TRP A 47 6.13 -4.56 -4.67
CA TRP A 47 6.60 -5.74 -3.93
C TRP A 47 6.15 -7.08 -4.53
N ASN A 48 5.10 -7.07 -5.37
CA ASN A 48 4.57 -8.28 -6.01
C ASN A 48 5.08 -8.51 -7.45
N VAL A 49 5.93 -7.62 -7.98
CA VAL A 49 6.50 -7.76 -9.34
C VAL A 49 7.26 -9.08 -9.48
N ASP A 50 8.19 -9.36 -8.56
CA ASP A 50 8.99 -10.58 -8.61
C ASP A 50 8.18 -11.85 -8.34
N PRO A 51 7.30 -11.92 -7.32
CA PRO A 51 6.37 -13.04 -7.13
C PRO A 51 5.51 -13.35 -8.36
N TYR A 52 4.94 -12.33 -9.02
CA TYR A 52 4.09 -12.54 -10.19
C TYR A 52 4.88 -13.00 -11.43
N LYS A 53 6.08 -12.46 -11.63
CA LYS A 53 7.00 -12.94 -12.66
C LYS A 53 7.42 -14.40 -12.41
N ALA A 54 7.75 -14.75 -11.17
CA ALA A 54 8.14 -16.11 -10.80
C ALA A 54 6.99 -17.11 -11.01
N ALA A 55 5.73 -16.67 -10.84
CA ALA A 55 4.56 -17.48 -11.14
C ALA A 55 4.26 -17.61 -12.65
N GLY A 56 5.00 -16.92 -13.52
CA GLY A 56 4.82 -16.97 -14.97
C GLY A 56 3.58 -16.26 -15.48
N ILE A 57 3.02 -15.33 -14.70
CA ILE A 57 1.85 -14.55 -15.10
C ILE A 57 2.25 -13.46 -16.09
N ASP A 58 1.57 -13.43 -17.24
CA ASP A 58 1.64 -12.32 -18.19
C ASP A 58 0.63 -11.26 -17.78
N TYR A 59 1.10 -10.13 -17.25
CA TYR A 59 0.25 -9.07 -16.69
C TYR A 59 0.72 -7.67 -17.09
N GLY A 60 -0.25 -6.77 -17.22
CA GLY A 60 0.01 -5.33 -17.34
C GLY A 60 -0.07 -4.63 -15.99
N VAL A 61 0.46 -3.40 -15.93
CA VAL A 61 0.40 -2.53 -14.76
C VAL A 61 -0.13 -1.16 -15.16
N ALA A 62 -1.04 -0.62 -14.38
CA ALA A 62 -1.61 0.72 -14.57
C ALA A 62 -1.86 1.38 -13.21
N GLU A 63 -2.07 2.69 -13.21
CA GLU A 63 -2.66 3.40 -12.07
C GLU A 63 -4.09 2.92 -11.80
N LEU A 64 -4.61 3.20 -10.61
CA LEU A 64 -5.99 2.88 -10.27
C LEU A 64 -6.98 3.64 -11.17
N PRO A 65 -8.07 3.01 -11.60
CA PRO A 65 -9.03 3.62 -12.51
C PRO A 65 -9.76 4.79 -11.86
N LEU A 66 -10.32 5.65 -12.69
CA LEU A 66 -11.28 6.67 -12.26
C LEU A 66 -12.55 6.00 -11.72
N LEU A 67 -13.09 6.58 -10.66
CA LEU A 67 -14.42 6.25 -10.16
C LEU A 67 -15.50 6.91 -11.04
N ASP A 68 -16.71 6.38 -10.97
CA ASP A 68 -17.86 6.90 -11.74
C ASP A 68 -18.18 8.37 -11.44
N ASN A 69 -17.79 8.86 -10.26
CA ASN A 69 -17.91 10.26 -9.88
C ASN A 69 -16.79 11.17 -10.45
N GLY A 70 -15.93 10.63 -11.33
CA GLY A 70 -14.83 11.34 -11.96
C GLY A 70 -13.60 11.58 -11.06
N LYS A 71 -13.56 11.03 -9.86
CA LYS A 71 -12.41 11.15 -8.94
C LYS A 71 -11.44 10.01 -9.12
N HIS A 72 -10.15 10.31 -8.96
CA HIS A 72 -9.14 9.28 -8.84
C HIS A 72 -9.23 8.56 -7.49
N MET A 73 -9.02 7.25 -7.51
CA MET A 73 -8.83 6.50 -6.27
C MET A 73 -7.50 6.92 -5.64
N GLY A 74 -7.54 7.36 -4.39
CA GLY A 74 -6.35 7.70 -3.62
C GLY A 74 -5.67 6.47 -3.05
N SER A 75 -4.36 6.55 -2.85
CA SER A 75 -3.56 5.55 -2.15
C SER A 75 -2.71 6.22 -1.08
N PHE A 76 -2.32 5.48 -0.04
CA PHE A 76 -1.26 5.95 0.84
C PHE A 76 0.10 5.78 0.18
N ILE A 77 0.95 6.79 0.37
CA ILE A 77 2.36 6.76 -0.03
C ILE A 77 3.17 6.43 1.22
N GLY A 78 3.80 5.25 1.22
CA GLY A 78 4.74 4.83 2.25
C GLY A 78 6.17 5.18 1.86
N VAL A 79 6.95 5.69 2.82
CA VAL A 79 8.38 5.94 2.66
C VAL A 79 9.15 4.91 3.47
N LYS A 80 9.95 4.09 2.78
CA LYS A 80 10.89 3.18 3.44
C LYS A 80 12.20 3.90 3.74
N SER A 81 12.68 3.81 4.96
CA SER A 81 13.91 4.48 5.38
C SER A 81 14.83 3.56 6.18
N TYR A 82 16.13 3.86 6.15
CA TYR A 82 17.11 3.26 7.03
C TYR A 82 17.44 4.26 8.14
N ASN A 83 17.31 3.83 9.37
CA ASN A 83 17.52 4.69 10.54
C ASN A 83 18.67 4.15 11.40
N VAL A 84 19.47 5.07 11.95
CA VAL A 84 20.49 4.71 12.94
C VAL A 84 19.86 4.76 14.33
N SER A 85 19.93 3.64 15.05
CA SER A 85 19.42 3.57 16.43
C SER A 85 20.12 4.58 17.34
N GLY A 86 19.36 5.35 18.10
CA GLY A 86 19.87 6.25 19.13
C GLY A 86 20.70 5.56 20.22
N TYR A 87 20.47 4.25 20.42
CA TYR A 87 21.18 3.41 21.38
C TYR A 87 22.46 2.74 20.82
N SER A 88 22.73 2.89 19.51
CA SER A 88 23.92 2.29 18.90
C SER A 88 25.20 2.85 19.53
N LYS A 89 26.12 1.96 19.86
CA LYS A 89 27.48 2.29 20.30
C LYS A 89 28.40 2.65 19.13
N ASN A 90 28.01 2.35 17.90
CA ASN A 90 28.77 2.55 16.66
C ASN A 90 28.07 3.51 15.69
N LYS A 91 27.52 4.63 16.19
CA LYS A 91 26.70 5.56 15.39
C LYS A 91 27.41 6.05 14.13
N ALA A 92 28.68 6.47 14.26
CA ALA A 92 29.43 6.98 13.11
C ALA A 92 29.64 5.93 12.00
N LEU A 93 29.83 4.66 12.36
CA LEU A 93 29.92 3.57 11.39
C LEU A 93 28.57 3.25 10.78
N ALA A 94 27.51 3.24 11.59
CA ALA A 94 26.15 3.03 11.13
C ALA A 94 25.69 4.14 10.15
N GLU A 95 26.02 5.39 10.42
CA GLU A 95 25.77 6.51 9.50
C GLU A 95 26.51 6.35 8.18
N LYS A 96 27.79 5.96 8.21
CA LYS A 96 28.56 5.65 6.99
C LYS A 96 27.90 4.53 6.19
N PHE A 97 27.46 3.48 6.87
CA PHE A 97 26.75 2.36 6.23
C PHE A 97 25.43 2.80 5.58
N VAL A 98 24.61 3.57 6.32
CA VAL A 98 23.34 4.09 5.75
C VAL A 98 23.61 4.96 4.52
N LYS A 99 24.58 5.89 4.58
CA LYS A 99 24.99 6.71 3.44
C LYS A 99 25.47 5.87 2.25
N PHE A 100 26.21 4.79 2.52
CA PHE A 100 26.67 3.88 1.49
C PHE A 100 25.51 3.16 0.79
N ILE A 101 24.60 2.52 1.55
CA ILE A 101 23.51 1.75 0.96
C ILE A 101 22.41 2.59 0.31
N THR A 102 22.37 3.91 0.63
CA THR A 102 21.38 4.85 0.06
C THR A 102 21.98 5.80 -0.99
N ASN A 103 23.25 5.67 -1.33
CA ASN A 103 23.83 6.46 -2.41
C ASN A 103 23.23 6.09 -3.77
N GLU A 104 23.45 6.92 -4.78
CA GLU A 104 22.87 6.75 -6.11
C GLU A 104 23.20 5.39 -6.73
N ALA A 105 24.47 4.98 -6.70
CA ALA A 105 24.92 3.71 -7.29
C ALA A 105 24.22 2.50 -6.66
N ASN A 106 24.18 2.42 -5.32
CA ASN A 106 23.53 1.32 -4.63
C ASN A 106 21.99 1.39 -4.73
N SER A 107 21.42 2.58 -4.84
CA SER A 107 19.99 2.77 -5.10
C SER A 107 19.62 2.28 -6.49
N LYS A 108 20.48 2.48 -7.49
CA LYS A 108 20.30 1.93 -8.84
C LYS A 108 20.34 0.40 -8.84
N VAL A 109 21.35 -0.20 -8.19
CA VAL A 109 21.45 -1.66 -8.05
C VAL A 109 20.23 -2.25 -7.34
N ARG A 110 19.72 -1.58 -6.31
CA ARG A 110 18.48 -2.01 -5.64
C ARG A 110 17.30 -1.96 -6.60
N TYR A 111 17.11 -0.84 -7.31
CA TYR A 111 16.05 -0.71 -8.29
C TYR A 111 16.09 -1.82 -9.35
N GLU A 112 17.27 -2.10 -9.91
CA GLU A 112 17.45 -3.17 -10.91
C GLU A 112 17.03 -4.56 -10.39
N LYS A 113 17.19 -4.79 -9.08
CA LYS A 113 16.86 -6.07 -8.44
C LYS A 113 15.44 -6.18 -7.93
N THR A 114 14.86 -5.08 -7.42
CA THR A 114 13.57 -5.11 -6.68
C THR A 114 12.44 -4.38 -7.39
N GLN A 115 12.74 -3.61 -8.44
CA GLN A 115 11.80 -2.73 -9.14
C GLN A 115 11.12 -1.69 -8.21
N GLU A 116 11.60 -1.53 -6.97
CA GLU A 116 11.11 -0.48 -6.07
C GLU A 116 11.52 0.91 -6.58
N VAL A 117 10.56 1.83 -6.63
CA VAL A 117 10.80 3.20 -7.10
C VAL A 117 11.92 3.86 -6.28
N PRO A 118 13.03 4.31 -6.92
CA PRO A 118 14.14 4.88 -6.18
C PRO A 118 13.80 6.26 -5.61
N ALA A 119 14.20 6.52 -4.35
CA ALA A 119 14.02 7.81 -3.70
C ALA A 119 15.05 8.86 -4.15
N VAL A 120 16.09 8.46 -4.85
CA VAL A 120 17.15 9.35 -5.36
C VAL A 120 16.67 10.06 -6.62
N LYS A 121 16.51 11.38 -6.56
CA LYS A 121 15.96 12.18 -7.66
C LYS A 121 16.69 12.00 -8.99
N ALA A 122 18.02 11.87 -8.96
CA ALA A 122 18.81 11.65 -10.18
C ALA A 122 18.40 10.39 -10.95
N LEU A 123 17.97 9.34 -10.24
CA LEU A 123 17.51 8.10 -10.85
C LEU A 123 16.13 8.21 -11.53
N ALA A 124 15.34 9.23 -11.21
CA ALA A 124 14.10 9.50 -11.94
C ALA A 124 14.35 9.82 -13.42
N GLU A 125 15.55 10.29 -13.76
CA GLU A 125 15.96 10.61 -15.13
C GLU A 125 16.64 9.43 -15.84
N ASP A 126 16.90 8.32 -15.15
CA ASP A 126 17.47 7.10 -15.75
C ASP A 126 16.47 6.47 -16.73
N GLU A 127 16.92 6.17 -17.95
CA GLU A 127 16.07 5.63 -19.01
C GLU A 127 15.43 4.27 -18.64
N ALA A 128 16.10 3.44 -17.86
CA ALA A 128 15.54 2.17 -17.39
C ALA A 128 14.40 2.40 -16.39
N VAL A 129 14.49 3.46 -15.56
CA VAL A 129 13.44 3.85 -14.61
C VAL A 129 12.25 4.45 -15.35
N LYS A 130 12.48 5.37 -16.30
CA LYS A 130 11.43 6.03 -17.08
C LYS A 130 10.61 5.07 -17.94
N LYS A 131 11.22 4.03 -18.47
CA LYS A 131 10.57 3.05 -19.37
C LYS A 131 9.91 1.89 -18.61
N ASN A 132 10.11 1.79 -17.30
CA ASN A 132 9.53 0.72 -16.52
C ASN A 132 8.05 0.98 -16.25
N ALA A 133 7.17 0.10 -16.74
CA ALA A 133 5.72 0.25 -16.61
C ALA A 133 5.26 0.34 -15.14
N VAL A 134 5.88 -0.41 -14.23
CA VAL A 134 5.57 -0.37 -12.79
C VAL A 134 5.91 0.99 -12.22
N THR A 135 7.11 1.52 -12.53
CA THR A 135 7.54 2.84 -12.06
C THR A 135 6.63 3.94 -12.59
N VAL A 136 6.26 3.88 -13.87
CA VAL A 136 5.35 4.85 -14.48
C VAL A 136 3.98 4.82 -13.82
N ALA A 137 3.39 3.64 -13.62
CA ALA A 137 2.09 3.49 -12.98
C ALA A 137 2.11 4.03 -11.54
N ILE A 138 3.16 3.73 -10.75
CA ILE A 138 3.31 4.23 -9.39
C ILE A 138 3.50 5.75 -9.37
N ALA A 139 4.31 6.30 -10.27
CA ALA A 139 4.52 7.74 -10.37
C ALA A 139 3.22 8.47 -10.72
N THR A 140 2.42 7.93 -11.63
CA THR A 140 1.11 8.47 -11.99
C THR A 140 0.15 8.38 -10.80
N GLN A 141 0.04 7.22 -10.16
CA GLN A 141 -0.82 7.01 -8.99
C GLN A 141 -0.44 7.92 -7.81
N SER A 142 0.86 8.16 -7.60
CA SER A 142 1.34 9.00 -6.47
C SER A 142 0.84 10.45 -6.55
N GLN A 143 0.46 10.93 -7.73
CA GLN A 143 -0.11 12.27 -7.88
C GLN A 143 -1.46 12.42 -7.17
N TYR A 144 -2.14 11.30 -6.92
CA TYR A 144 -3.43 11.22 -6.24
C TYR A 144 -3.32 10.58 -4.85
N GLY A 145 -2.09 10.37 -4.39
CA GLY A 145 -1.81 9.73 -3.12
C GLY A 145 -1.61 10.72 -1.99
N GLU A 146 -1.81 10.23 -0.76
CA GLU A 146 -1.53 10.96 0.48
C GLU A 146 -0.37 10.29 1.21
N LEU A 147 0.54 11.09 1.76
CA LEU A 147 1.60 10.55 2.63
C LEU A 147 0.97 9.93 3.88
N THR A 148 1.35 8.71 4.17
CA THR A 148 0.96 8.09 5.46
C THR A 148 1.45 8.97 6.60
N PRO A 149 0.56 9.43 7.51
CA PRO A 149 0.96 10.27 8.62
C PRO A 149 2.04 9.60 9.48
N GLY A 150 3.16 10.29 9.68
CA GLY A 150 4.32 9.80 10.45
C GLY A 150 4.18 9.95 11.97
N ILE A 151 2.97 9.90 12.50
CA ILE A 151 2.67 10.02 13.92
C ILE A 151 2.36 8.65 14.53
N THR A 152 2.69 8.48 15.80
CA THR A 152 2.52 7.19 16.51
C THR A 152 1.06 6.76 16.56
N GLU A 153 0.14 7.70 16.65
CA GLU A 153 -1.31 7.51 16.71
C GLU A 153 -1.85 6.79 15.47
N MET A 154 -1.17 6.90 14.33
CA MET A 154 -1.59 6.22 13.10
C MET A 154 -1.64 4.69 13.26
N ASN A 155 -0.83 4.12 14.15
CA ASN A 155 -0.87 2.69 14.47
C ASN A 155 -2.21 2.23 15.06
N SER A 156 -2.95 3.15 15.68
CA SER A 156 -4.27 2.88 16.27
C SER A 156 -5.41 2.94 15.25
N VAL A 157 -5.14 3.37 14.02
CA VAL A 157 -6.15 3.57 12.97
C VAL A 157 -6.46 2.28 12.20
N TRP A 158 -5.43 1.52 11.87
CA TRP A 158 -5.53 0.40 10.91
C TRP A 158 -6.57 -0.64 11.30
N LYS A 159 -6.44 -1.23 12.47
CA LYS A 159 -7.32 -2.32 12.92
C LYS A 159 -8.79 -1.94 13.02
N PRO A 160 -9.19 -0.78 13.61
CA PRO A 160 -10.58 -0.36 13.63
C PRO A 160 -11.16 -0.06 12.23
N VAL A 161 -10.35 0.50 11.32
CA VAL A 161 -10.80 0.77 9.95
C VAL A 161 -10.97 -0.52 9.16
N ASP A 162 -10.06 -1.48 9.27
CA ASP A 162 -10.19 -2.80 8.66
C ASP A 162 -11.46 -3.53 9.13
N ALA A 163 -11.75 -3.45 10.44
CA ALA A 163 -12.98 -4.03 11.00
C ALA A 163 -14.25 -3.35 10.45
N ALA A 164 -14.22 -2.01 10.27
CA ALA A 164 -15.32 -1.28 9.65
C ALA A 164 -15.53 -1.72 8.21
N LEU A 165 -14.46 -1.74 7.40
CA LEU A 165 -14.48 -2.23 6.02
C LEU A 165 -15.09 -3.64 5.93
N GLN A 166 -14.65 -4.54 6.80
CA GLN A 166 -15.15 -5.92 6.81
C GLN A 166 -16.65 -6.00 7.13
N THR A 167 -17.13 -5.24 8.11
CA THR A 167 -18.55 -5.27 8.50
C THR A 167 -19.45 -4.64 7.44
N VAL A 168 -18.98 -3.58 6.77
CA VAL A 168 -19.69 -2.93 5.66
C VAL A 168 -19.70 -3.83 4.43
N ALA A 169 -18.56 -4.34 4.01
CA ALA A 169 -18.46 -5.20 2.84
C ALA A 169 -19.36 -6.44 2.97
N THR A 170 -19.44 -7.03 4.15
CA THR A 170 -20.28 -8.21 4.42
C THR A 170 -21.75 -7.90 4.73
N GLY A 171 -22.16 -6.62 4.66
CA GLY A 171 -23.55 -6.19 4.90
C GLY A 171 -23.99 -6.25 6.37
N LYS A 172 -23.04 -6.37 7.32
CA LYS A 172 -23.35 -6.47 8.75
C LYS A 172 -23.57 -5.12 9.42
N SER A 173 -23.09 -4.03 8.81
CA SER A 173 -23.25 -2.66 9.32
C SER A 173 -23.36 -1.67 8.18
N GLU A 174 -24.10 -0.60 8.43
CA GLU A 174 -24.13 0.55 7.54
C GLU A 174 -22.80 1.35 7.65
N PRO A 175 -22.28 1.93 6.54
CA PRO A 175 -21.00 2.63 6.52
C PRO A 175 -20.85 3.71 7.60
N LYS A 176 -21.91 4.51 7.81
CA LYS A 176 -21.91 5.57 8.82
C LYS A 176 -21.79 5.03 10.25
N VAL A 177 -22.41 3.89 10.53
CA VAL A 177 -22.37 3.26 11.87
C VAL A 177 -20.99 2.66 12.08
N ALA A 178 -20.49 1.84 11.15
CA ALA A 178 -19.19 1.20 11.23
C ALA A 178 -18.05 2.20 11.40
N LEU A 179 -18.06 3.27 10.61
CA LEU A 179 -17.04 4.34 10.72
C LEU A 179 -17.13 5.12 12.04
N LYS A 180 -18.33 5.35 12.58
CA LYS A 180 -18.50 5.98 13.89
C LYS A 180 -17.90 5.12 15.00
N GLU A 181 -18.13 3.82 14.96
CA GLU A 181 -17.55 2.87 15.90
C GLU A 181 -16.03 2.79 15.76
N ALA A 182 -15.51 2.73 14.53
CA ALA A 182 -14.06 2.76 14.28
C ALA A 182 -13.41 4.01 14.89
N VAL A 183 -14.00 5.20 14.67
CA VAL A 183 -13.49 6.46 15.26
C VAL A 183 -13.52 6.42 16.79
N ALA A 184 -14.55 5.85 17.42
CA ALA A 184 -14.60 5.70 18.87
C ALA A 184 -13.49 4.78 19.39
N GLN A 185 -13.25 3.64 18.72
CA GLN A 185 -12.16 2.71 19.05
C GLN A 185 -10.78 3.36 18.88
N ILE A 186 -10.54 4.09 17.78
CA ILE A 186 -9.30 4.83 17.54
C ILE A 186 -9.02 5.82 18.68
N LYS A 187 -10.01 6.65 19.03
CA LYS A 187 -9.87 7.62 20.13
C LYS A 187 -9.55 6.95 21.46
N SER A 188 -10.23 5.82 21.75
CA SER A 188 -9.97 5.04 22.97
C SER A 188 -8.56 4.46 23.00
N ALA A 189 -8.09 3.89 21.88
CA ALA A 189 -6.75 3.34 21.77
C ALA A 189 -5.66 4.41 21.92
N ILE A 190 -5.83 5.57 21.30
CA ILE A 190 -4.91 6.70 21.43
C ILE A 190 -4.84 7.17 22.89
N ALA A 191 -5.99 7.31 23.55
CA ALA A 191 -6.05 7.73 24.96
C ALA A 191 -5.40 6.71 25.91
N ALA A 192 -5.49 5.42 25.60
CA ALA A 192 -4.82 4.36 26.37
C ALA A 192 -3.30 4.36 26.22
N ASN A 193 -2.80 4.71 25.03
CA ASN A 193 -1.37 4.76 24.71
C ASN A 193 -0.70 6.09 25.14
N ALA A 194 -1.46 7.10 25.49
CA ALA A 194 -0.95 8.41 25.96
C ALA A 194 -0.55 8.42 27.45
N LYS A 195 -0.74 7.30 28.17
CA LYS A 195 -0.33 7.10 29.57
C LYS A 195 1.03 6.41 29.63
#